data_3d839dcbf914c8a9d74b1d2f7d85a3c4
#
_entry.id   3d839dcbf914c8a9d74b1d2f7d85a3c4
#
_cell.length_a   1.000
_cell.length_b   1.000
_cell.length_c   1.000
_cell.angle_alpha   90.00
_cell.angle_beta   90.00
_cell.angle_gamma   90.00
#
_symmetry.space_group_name_H-M   'P 1'
#
loop_
_entity.id
_entity.type
_entity.pdbx_description
1 polymer ?
#
loop_
_entity_poly.entity_id
_entity_poly.type
_entity_poly.pdbx_seq_one_letter_code
_entity_poly.pdbx_strand_id
1 'polypeptide(L)'
;MSDRPARTDLPVEDVIDDLRTALNRSASAVLVAPPGAGKTTLVPLRLLDEPWARGKRIVMLEPRRLAARAAARRMAAMLGEEPGATVGYQTRDERRIGAATRVEVLTEGILTRRLQNDPSLEGTALVIFDEVHERNVPTDLGLAFLLDARRTLGSAVKVLAMSATPQVSTFVSVLGGDAPADVPVVSSDGRMHPVDVRFVPRSRDERLENSVTAAVTAAMRDDDGDVLVFLPGVGEINRCAESLRAVLPPGVRVHRLAGALPFDEQDAALAPSEPGTRRVVLSTDIAESSLTVDGVRIVVDAGLARVPRLDVRTGLTEIVTVTSSRASADQRSGRAGRTEPGVAYRLWSRMEDATRLPHLPAEITQVDLCGPALEIAAWGTPHHELSLPDPLPRRALESATDTLRMLHLLDADGRPTQQGR
;
A
#
# COMPACT_ATOMS: atom_id res chain seq x y z
N MET A 1 28.15 13.48 12.44
CA MET A 1 28.25 13.58 10.98
C MET A 1 27.04 12.85 10.46
N SER A 2 26.18 13.51 9.69
CA SER A 2 24.97 12.89 9.16
C SER A 2 25.36 11.90 8.06
N ASP A 3 25.22 10.60 8.32
CA ASP A 3 25.39 9.57 7.31
C ASP A 3 24.17 9.60 6.37
N ARG A 4 24.14 10.62 5.50
CA ARG A 4 23.16 10.63 4.42
C ARG A 4 23.48 9.47 3.48
N PRO A 5 22.48 8.68 3.07
CA PRO A 5 22.72 7.73 2.00
C PRO A 5 23.24 8.48 0.77
N ALA A 6 24.20 7.91 0.05
CA ALA A 6 24.73 8.48 -1.18
C ALA A 6 23.58 8.84 -2.13
N ARG A 7 23.79 9.84 -3.01
CA ARG A 7 22.81 10.16 -4.04
C ARG A 7 22.56 8.91 -4.89
N THR A 8 21.31 8.64 -5.16
CA THR A 8 20.86 7.46 -5.91
C THR A 8 20.36 7.88 -7.29
N ASP A 9 20.32 6.94 -8.24
CA ASP A 9 19.70 7.18 -9.56
C ASP A 9 18.18 7.00 -9.54
N LEU A 10 17.56 6.92 -8.35
CA LEU A 10 16.11 6.78 -8.23
C LEU A 10 15.40 8.07 -8.65
N PRO A 11 14.33 7.97 -9.46
CA PRO A 11 13.65 9.14 -10.04
C PRO A 11 13.14 10.17 -9.02
N VAL A 12 12.76 9.74 -7.82
CA VAL A 12 12.28 10.65 -6.78
C VAL A 12 13.39 11.62 -6.29
N GLU A 13 14.66 11.28 -6.50
CA GLU A 13 15.80 12.14 -6.13
C GLU A 13 15.75 13.49 -6.84
N ASP A 14 15.23 13.50 -8.08
CA ASP A 14 15.17 14.72 -8.91
C ASP A 14 14.14 15.74 -8.39
N VAL A 15 13.18 15.30 -7.58
CA VAL A 15 12.11 16.15 -7.03
C VAL A 15 12.19 16.35 -5.50
N ILE A 16 13.25 15.85 -4.85
CA ILE A 16 13.40 15.97 -3.39
C ILE A 16 13.51 17.43 -2.95
N ASP A 17 14.20 18.29 -3.69
CA ASP A 17 14.35 19.70 -3.33
C ASP A 17 13.04 20.48 -3.50
N ASP A 18 12.21 20.12 -4.48
CA ASP A 18 10.85 20.66 -4.64
C ASP A 18 9.97 20.22 -3.47
N LEU A 19 10.07 18.94 -3.06
CA LEU A 19 9.34 18.41 -1.92
C LEU A 19 9.74 19.08 -0.60
N ARG A 20 11.04 19.33 -0.39
CA ARG A 20 11.54 20.10 0.76
C ARG A 20 10.97 21.50 0.77
N THR A 21 11.01 22.18 -0.38
CA THR A 21 10.44 23.51 -0.53
C THR A 21 8.95 23.52 -0.24
N ALA A 22 8.21 22.54 -0.76
CA ALA A 22 6.80 22.36 -0.53
C ALA A 22 6.49 22.22 0.98
N LEU A 23 7.17 21.29 1.66
CA LEU A 23 6.97 21.04 3.09
C LEU A 23 7.51 22.17 3.99
N ASN A 24 8.44 23.01 3.53
CA ASN A 24 8.87 24.18 4.27
C ASN A 24 7.84 25.31 4.22
N ARG A 25 7.08 25.43 3.11
CA ARG A 25 6.06 26.47 2.91
C ARG A 25 4.69 26.04 3.42
N SER A 26 4.37 24.75 3.36
CA SER A 26 3.07 24.20 3.74
C SER A 26 3.20 23.16 4.84
N ALA A 27 2.15 23.03 5.63
CA ALA A 27 2.04 21.96 6.63
C ALA A 27 1.62 20.62 6.02
N SER A 28 1.16 20.62 4.76
CA SER A 28 0.74 19.42 4.02
C SER A 28 1.27 19.47 2.59
N ALA A 29 1.59 18.31 2.02
CA ALA A 29 1.98 18.17 0.61
C ALA A 29 1.51 16.83 0.05
N VAL A 30 1.44 16.72 -1.26
CA VAL A 30 1.21 15.47 -1.99
C VAL A 30 2.40 15.18 -2.88
N LEU A 31 2.89 13.94 -2.85
CA LEU A 31 3.91 13.45 -3.78
C LEU A 31 3.28 12.38 -4.70
N VAL A 32 3.38 12.60 -5.98
CA VAL A 32 3.01 11.61 -7.01
C VAL A 32 4.28 11.06 -7.62
N ALA A 33 4.48 9.75 -7.50
CA ALA A 33 5.63 9.09 -8.09
C ALA A 33 5.28 7.63 -8.41
N PRO A 34 5.60 7.12 -9.59
CA PRO A 34 5.27 5.76 -9.99
C PRO A 34 5.96 4.72 -9.08
N PRO A 35 5.48 3.47 -9.09
CA PRO A 35 6.14 2.39 -8.37
C PRO A 35 7.60 2.24 -8.80
N GLY A 36 8.50 2.06 -7.82
CA GLY A 36 9.95 1.96 -8.10
C GLY A 36 10.70 3.28 -8.18
N ALA A 37 10.03 4.43 -8.15
CA ALA A 37 10.70 5.74 -8.13
C ALA A 37 11.51 6.02 -6.84
N GLY A 38 11.36 5.20 -5.80
CA GLY A 38 12.07 5.36 -4.52
C GLY A 38 11.28 6.14 -3.45
N LYS A 39 10.00 6.49 -3.70
CA LYS A 39 9.18 7.28 -2.76
C LYS A 39 9.19 6.70 -1.34
N THR A 40 8.89 5.42 -1.19
CA THR A 40 8.77 4.72 0.10
C THR A 40 10.09 4.64 0.87
N THR A 41 11.23 4.48 0.19
CA THR A 41 12.52 4.20 0.83
C THR A 41 13.45 5.41 0.91
N LEU A 42 13.36 6.34 -0.05
CA LEU A 42 14.29 7.47 -0.10
C LEU A 42 13.72 8.73 0.55
N VAL A 43 12.43 9.04 0.33
CA VAL A 43 11.80 10.26 0.83
C VAL A 43 11.93 10.41 2.34
N PRO A 44 11.62 9.40 3.20
CA PRO A 44 11.77 9.54 4.64
C PRO A 44 13.20 9.87 5.05
N LEU A 45 14.21 9.23 4.41
CA LEU A 45 15.62 9.44 4.71
C LEU A 45 16.11 10.83 4.29
N ARG A 46 15.64 11.33 3.15
CA ARG A 46 16.02 12.67 2.64
C ARG A 46 15.42 13.82 3.44
N LEU A 47 14.33 13.56 4.17
CA LEU A 47 13.66 14.57 5.00
C LEU A 47 14.13 14.59 6.46
N LEU A 48 14.96 13.63 6.91
CA LEU A 48 15.44 13.54 8.29
C LEU A 48 16.23 14.76 8.77
N ASP A 49 16.97 15.40 7.88
CA ASP A 49 17.84 16.52 8.22
C ASP A 49 17.18 17.90 8.09
N GLU A 50 15.91 17.92 7.69
CA GLU A 50 15.17 19.17 7.59
C GLU A 50 15.07 19.85 8.97
N PRO A 51 15.17 21.20 9.04
CA PRO A 51 15.17 21.94 10.30
C PRO A 51 13.99 21.57 11.22
N TRP A 52 12.81 21.36 10.63
CA TRP A 52 11.58 21.00 11.37
C TRP A 52 11.57 19.53 11.83
N ALA A 53 12.41 18.65 11.25
CA ALA A 53 12.52 17.25 11.59
C ALA A 53 13.63 16.95 12.62
N ARG A 54 14.53 17.92 12.89
CA ARG A 54 15.66 17.71 13.81
C ARG A 54 15.19 17.34 15.22
N GLY A 55 15.75 16.25 15.75
CA GLY A 55 15.40 15.76 17.09
C GLY A 55 14.02 15.11 17.19
N LYS A 56 13.24 15.10 16.11
CA LYS A 56 11.90 14.49 16.07
C LYS A 56 11.88 13.27 15.15
N ARG A 57 10.78 12.57 15.15
CA ARG A 57 10.55 11.37 14.32
C ARG A 57 9.77 11.70 13.06
N ILE A 58 10.02 10.92 12.02
CA ILE A 58 9.16 10.78 10.84
C ILE A 58 8.44 9.45 10.97
N VAL A 59 7.12 9.49 10.97
CA VAL A 59 6.25 8.30 11.00
C VAL A 59 5.74 8.07 9.58
N MET A 60 5.89 6.86 9.06
CA MET A 60 5.36 6.49 7.73
C MET A 60 4.39 5.33 7.87
N LEU A 61 3.18 5.51 7.35
CA LEU A 61 2.20 4.45 7.22
C LEU A 61 2.42 3.71 5.92
N GLU A 62 2.52 2.40 6.05
CA GLU A 62 2.58 1.46 4.94
C GLU A 62 1.43 0.45 5.13
N PRO A 63 0.50 0.31 4.17
CA PRO A 63 -0.72 -0.47 4.38
C PRO A 63 -0.48 -1.96 4.63
N ARG A 64 0.66 -2.48 4.23
CA ARG A 64 0.92 -3.92 4.23
C ARG A 64 2.10 -4.30 5.12
N ARG A 65 1.91 -5.27 6.02
CA ARG A 65 2.94 -5.71 6.99
C ARG A 65 4.27 -6.09 6.34
N LEU A 66 4.21 -6.86 5.25
CA LEU A 66 5.41 -7.26 4.53
C LEU A 66 6.13 -6.06 3.91
N ALA A 67 5.37 -5.13 3.31
CA ALA A 67 5.93 -3.93 2.72
C ALA A 67 6.54 -3.00 3.77
N ALA A 68 5.89 -2.82 4.93
CA ALA A 68 6.43 -2.04 6.04
C ALA A 68 7.79 -2.60 6.52
N ARG A 69 7.88 -3.94 6.70
CA ARG A 69 9.11 -4.61 7.07
C ARG A 69 10.20 -4.48 5.99
N ALA A 70 9.84 -4.69 4.73
CA ALA A 70 10.76 -4.58 3.60
C ALA A 70 11.28 -3.15 3.41
N ALA A 71 10.40 -2.15 3.51
CA ALA A 71 10.77 -0.73 3.43
C ALA A 71 11.73 -0.34 4.55
N ALA A 72 11.46 -0.72 5.79
CA ALA A 72 12.33 -0.43 6.93
C ALA A 72 13.70 -1.12 6.78
N ARG A 73 13.74 -2.40 6.38
CA ARG A 73 14.99 -3.11 6.11
C ARG A 73 15.78 -2.46 5.00
N ARG A 74 15.13 -2.06 3.90
CA ARG A 74 15.80 -1.39 2.78
C ARG A 74 16.38 -0.05 3.19
N MET A 75 15.62 0.77 3.92
CA MET A 75 16.10 2.05 4.44
C MET A 75 17.27 1.89 5.42
N ALA A 76 17.21 0.93 6.35
CA ALA A 76 18.29 0.64 7.26
C ALA A 76 19.56 0.19 6.51
N ALA A 77 19.42 -0.71 5.54
CA ALA A 77 20.54 -1.15 4.69
C ALA A 77 21.17 -0.01 3.88
N MET A 78 20.38 0.99 3.42
CA MET A 78 20.90 2.18 2.75
C MET A 78 21.76 3.07 3.68
N LEU A 79 21.56 2.96 4.99
CA LEU A 79 22.37 3.63 6.03
C LEU A 79 23.49 2.73 6.57
N GLY A 80 23.61 1.48 6.09
CA GLY A 80 24.56 0.51 6.65
C GLY A 80 24.18 0.00 8.04
N GLU A 81 22.89 0.02 8.39
CA GLU A 81 22.35 -0.31 9.70
C GLU A 81 21.36 -1.48 9.63
N GLU A 82 21.05 -2.05 10.80
CA GLU A 82 19.93 -2.98 10.98
C GLU A 82 18.67 -2.25 11.44
N PRO A 83 17.46 -2.77 11.15
CA PRO A 83 16.21 -2.20 11.66
C PRO A 83 16.16 -2.14 13.19
N GLY A 84 15.77 -0.97 13.71
CA GLY A 84 15.76 -0.65 15.14
C GLY A 84 16.83 0.38 15.54
N ALA A 85 17.78 0.68 14.65
CA ALA A 85 18.70 1.82 14.79
C ALA A 85 18.01 3.12 14.33
N THR A 86 18.51 3.81 13.31
CA THR A 86 17.87 5.04 12.78
C THR A 86 16.50 4.77 12.15
N VAL A 87 16.32 3.62 11.51
CA VAL A 87 15.05 3.20 10.92
C VAL A 87 14.50 2.00 11.69
N GLY A 88 13.24 2.08 12.07
CA GLY A 88 12.53 0.98 12.72
C GLY A 88 11.15 0.76 12.12
N TYR A 89 10.48 -0.30 12.51
CA TYR A 89 9.11 -0.59 12.12
C TYR A 89 8.29 -1.18 13.24
N GLN A 90 6.99 -1.05 13.12
CA GLN A 90 6.04 -1.70 14.00
C GLN A 90 4.85 -2.20 13.18
N THR A 91 4.59 -3.49 13.30
CA THR A 91 3.41 -4.17 12.80
C THR A 91 2.61 -4.71 13.98
N ARG A 92 1.46 -5.32 13.71
CA ARG A 92 0.66 -5.96 14.77
C ARG A 92 1.46 -7.03 15.53
N ASP A 93 2.33 -7.76 14.83
CA ASP A 93 2.96 -8.97 15.33
C ASP A 93 4.44 -8.75 15.70
N GLU A 94 5.06 -7.66 15.24
CA GLU A 94 6.49 -7.41 15.44
C GLU A 94 6.77 -5.91 15.65
N ARG A 95 7.73 -5.62 16.56
CA ARG A 95 8.22 -4.26 16.81
C ARG A 95 9.75 -4.26 16.83
N ARG A 96 10.35 -3.45 15.95
CA ARG A 96 11.79 -3.19 15.85
C ARG A 96 12.03 -1.68 15.87
N ILE A 97 11.89 -1.06 17.05
CA ILE A 97 12.07 0.37 17.28
C ILE A 97 12.97 0.51 18.50
N GLY A 98 14.04 1.27 18.37
CA GLY A 98 14.99 1.60 19.43
C GLY A 98 14.92 3.08 19.88
N ALA A 99 15.75 3.45 20.85
CA ALA A 99 15.83 4.83 21.33
C ALA A 99 16.38 5.81 20.26
N ALA A 100 17.24 5.32 19.35
CA ALA A 100 17.82 6.11 18.26
C ALA A 100 16.93 6.20 17.02
N THR A 101 15.77 5.51 17.01
CA THR A 101 14.91 5.45 15.82
C THR A 101 14.32 6.82 15.51
N ARG A 102 14.56 7.28 14.28
CA ARG A 102 14.11 8.55 13.73
C ARG A 102 13.04 8.39 12.63
N VAL A 103 13.08 7.27 11.91
CA VAL A 103 12.03 6.88 10.93
C VAL A 103 11.33 5.64 11.46
N GLU A 104 10.03 5.75 11.69
CA GLU A 104 9.20 4.64 12.14
C GLU A 104 8.21 4.26 11.04
N VAL A 105 8.35 3.06 10.48
CA VAL A 105 7.40 2.51 9.52
C VAL A 105 6.32 1.74 10.27
N LEU A 106 5.09 2.17 10.15
CA LEU A 106 3.95 1.59 10.87
C LEU A 106 2.97 0.96 9.89
N THR A 107 2.38 -0.16 10.29
CA THR A 107 1.17 -0.64 9.62
C THR A 107 -0.05 0.08 10.17
N GLU A 108 -1.11 0.02 9.39
CA GLU A 108 -2.42 0.60 9.70
C GLU A 108 -2.92 0.21 11.09
N GLY A 109 -3.80 1.01 11.64
CA GLY A 109 -4.38 0.84 12.98
C GLY A 109 -3.41 1.16 14.13
N ILE A 110 -2.09 1.18 13.89
CA ILE A 110 -1.12 1.60 14.93
C ILE A 110 -1.15 3.11 15.09
N LEU A 111 -1.23 3.86 13.98
CA LEU A 111 -1.32 5.32 14.04
C LEU A 111 -2.62 5.76 14.71
N THR A 112 -3.75 5.16 14.37
CA THR A 112 -5.06 5.46 14.96
C THR A 112 -5.02 5.32 16.48
N ARG A 113 -4.45 4.20 16.97
CA ARG A 113 -4.26 4.00 18.42
C ARG A 113 -3.29 5.00 19.06
N ARG A 114 -2.23 5.37 18.35
CA ARG A 114 -1.30 6.41 18.84
C ARG A 114 -2.01 7.74 18.96
N LEU A 115 -2.79 8.14 17.96
CA LEU A 115 -3.57 9.37 17.98
C LEU A 115 -4.62 9.37 19.10
N GLN A 116 -5.29 8.25 19.34
CA GLN A 116 -6.25 8.13 20.45
C GLN A 116 -5.59 8.28 21.83
N ASN A 117 -4.31 7.86 21.98
CA ASN A 117 -3.56 7.98 23.23
C ASN A 117 -2.83 9.33 23.35
N ASP A 118 -2.31 9.84 22.26
CA ASP A 118 -1.60 11.13 22.15
C ASP A 118 -2.01 11.82 20.84
N PRO A 119 -3.11 12.60 20.84
CA PRO A 119 -3.56 13.30 19.65
C PRO A 119 -2.57 14.35 19.14
N SER A 120 -1.66 14.83 19.98
CA SER A 120 -0.63 15.81 19.59
C SER A 120 0.50 15.16 18.80
N LEU A 121 0.70 13.84 18.90
CA LEU A 121 1.84 13.07 18.41
C LEU A 121 3.17 13.71 18.84
N GLU A 122 3.34 13.96 20.13
CA GLU A 122 4.52 14.61 20.67
C GLU A 122 5.81 13.93 20.16
N GLY A 123 6.79 14.75 19.76
CA GLY A 123 8.04 14.27 19.20
C GLY A 123 7.97 13.78 17.75
N THR A 124 6.82 13.87 17.07
CA THR A 124 6.67 13.59 15.63
C THR A 124 6.73 14.90 14.83
N ALA A 125 7.52 14.93 13.77
CA ALA A 125 7.62 16.07 12.89
C ALA A 125 6.77 15.94 11.62
N LEU A 126 6.67 14.71 11.11
CA LEU A 126 6.00 14.41 9.86
C LEU A 126 5.33 13.04 9.94
N VAL A 127 4.10 12.96 9.45
CA VAL A 127 3.44 11.69 9.14
C VAL A 127 3.33 11.57 7.63
N ILE A 128 3.85 10.47 7.10
CA ILE A 128 3.78 10.10 5.68
C ILE A 128 2.72 9.01 5.54
N PHE A 129 1.74 9.25 4.71
CA PHE A 129 0.75 8.26 4.28
C PHE A 129 1.19 7.74 2.90
N ASP A 130 1.75 6.53 2.86
CA ASP A 130 2.15 5.92 1.59
C ASP A 130 0.98 5.14 0.97
N GLU A 131 1.01 5.02 -0.35
CA GLU A 131 0.02 4.33 -1.17
C GLU A 131 -1.44 4.77 -0.91
N VAL A 132 -1.66 6.08 -0.67
CA VAL A 132 -2.99 6.61 -0.34
C VAL A 132 -4.06 6.29 -1.40
N HIS A 133 -3.66 5.99 -2.63
CA HIS A 133 -4.56 5.58 -3.72
C HIS A 133 -5.18 4.19 -3.51
N GLU A 134 -4.67 3.35 -2.60
CA GLU A 134 -5.28 2.06 -2.24
C GLU A 134 -6.60 2.24 -1.49
N ARG A 135 -6.85 3.41 -0.87
CA ARG A 135 -8.11 3.82 -0.26
C ARG A 135 -8.65 2.86 0.80
N ASN A 136 -7.78 2.37 1.66
CA ASN A 136 -8.18 1.50 2.76
C ASN A 136 -8.67 2.29 3.98
N VAL A 137 -9.58 1.70 4.75
CA VAL A 137 -10.27 2.36 5.86
C VAL A 137 -9.32 2.86 6.95
N PRO A 138 -8.32 2.08 7.45
CA PRO A 138 -7.48 2.57 8.53
C PRO A 138 -6.57 3.75 8.13
N THR A 139 -6.13 3.81 6.88
CA THR A 139 -5.37 4.97 6.37
C THR A 139 -6.25 6.20 6.28
N ASP A 140 -7.45 6.07 5.71
CA ASP A 140 -8.40 7.19 5.56
C ASP A 140 -8.84 7.75 6.94
N LEU A 141 -9.09 6.87 7.94
CA LEU A 141 -9.39 7.28 9.32
C LEU A 141 -8.18 7.92 10.01
N GLY A 142 -7.00 7.32 9.90
CA GLY A 142 -5.77 7.86 10.48
C GLY A 142 -5.44 9.25 9.95
N LEU A 143 -5.66 9.49 8.65
CA LEU A 143 -5.51 10.80 8.04
C LEU A 143 -6.54 11.80 8.60
N ALA A 144 -7.81 11.42 8.66
CA ALA A 144 -8.88 12.28 9.17
C ALA A 144 -8.66 12.67 10.64
N PHE A 145 -8.25 11.73 11.50
CA PHE A 145 -7.95 12.00 12.91
C PHE A 145 -6.74 12.91 13.08
N LEU A 146 -5.68 12.70 12.29
CA LEU A 146 -4.51 13.58 12.34
C LEU A 146 -4.85 15.01 11.90
N LEU A 147 -5.66 15.17 10.86
CA LEU A 147 -6.08 16.48 10.40
C LEU A 147 -6.99 17.18 11.42
N ASP A 148 -7.87 16.43 12.07
CA ASP A 148 -8.73 16.95 13.14
C ASP A 148 -7.90 17.36 14.37
N ALA A 149 -6.94 16.56 14.81
CA ALA A 149 -6.02 16.90 15.89
C ALA A 149 -5.20 18.17 15.58
N ARG A 150 -4.74 18.32 14.33
CA ARG A 150 -4.04 19.54 13.90
C ARG A 150 -4.94 20.76 13.99
N ARG A 151 -6.19 20.64 13.55
CA ARG A 151 -7.18 21.72 13.58
C ARG A 151 -7.55 22.12 15.01
N THR A 152 -7.77 21.14 15.88
CA THR A 152 -8.32 21.36 17.24
C THR A 152 -7.24 21.66 18.27
N LEU A 153 -6.06 21.06 18.16
CA LEU A 153 -4.95 21.20 19.14
C LEU A 153 -3.83 22.12 18.64
N GLY A 154 -3.88 22.58 17.39
CA GLY A 154 -2.80 23.37 16.81
C GLY A 154 -1.49 22.60 16.63
N SER A 155 -1.55 21.27 16.47
CA SER A 155 -0.35 20.44 16.29
C SER A 155 0.45 20.83 15.05
N ALA A 156 1.77 21.00 15.19
CA ALA A 156 2.69 21.38 14.13
C ALA A 156 3.17 20.20 13.28
N VAL A 157 2.60 19.01 13.47
CA VAL A 157 2.95 17.80 12.69
C VAL A 157 2.60 18.03 11.22
N LYS A 158 3.59 17.83 10.35
CA LYS A 158 3.39 17.91 8.91
C LYS A 158 2.77 16.62 8.35
N VAL A 159 2.10 16.73 7.21
CA VAL A 159 1.48 15.59 6.53
C VAL A 159 1.96 15.51 5.09
N LEU A 160 2.41 14.32 4.69
CA LEU A 160 2.75 14.00 3.31
C LEU A 160 1.91 12.81 2.84
N ALA A 161 1.07 13.01 1.83
CA ALA A 161 0.41 11.93 1.14
C ALA A 161 1.23 11.51 -0.09
N MET A 162 1.53 10.21 -0.23
CA MET A 162 2.26 9.67 -1.37
C MET A 162 1.38 8.73 -2.18
N SER A 163 1.35 8.92 -3.48
CA SER A 163 0.53 8.14 -4.42
C SER A 163 1.35 7.65 -5.59
N ALA A 164 1.02 6.45 -6.08
CA ALA A 164 1.56 5.94 -7.35
C ALA A 164 0.75 6.40 -8.56
N THR A 165 -0.41 7.01 -8.36
CA THR A 165 -1.30 7.47 -9.42
C THR A 165 -1.49 8.98 -9.37
N PRO A 166 -1.71 9.65 -10.52
CA PRO A 166 -1.90 11.11 -10.57
C PRO A 166 -3.26 11.59 -10.07
N GLN A 167 -4.21 10.67 -9.79
CA GLN A 167 -5.55 11.02 -9.30
C GLN A 167 -5.49 11.36 -7.80
N VAL A 168 -5.00 12.55 -7.47
CA VAL A 168 -4.79 13.00 -6.08
C VAL A 168 -5.70 14.13 -5.65
N SER A 169 -6.65 14.55 -6.48
CA SER A 169 -7.54 15.69 -6.19
C SER A 169 -8.29 15.54 -4.86
N THR A 170 -8.76 14.33 -4.55
CA THR A 170 -9.41 14.04 -3.25
C THR A 170 -8.48 14.34 -2.08
N PHE A 171 -7.21 13.91 -2.15
CA PHE A 171 -6.26 14.16 -1.08
C PHE A 171 -5.85 15.62 -0.98
N VAL A 172 -5.72 16.32 -2.11
CA VAL A 172 -5.49 17.77 -2.14
C VAL A 172 -6.63 18.49 -1.42
N SER A 173 -7.89 18.13 -1.71
CA SER A 173 -9.06 18.71 -1.04
C SER A 173 -9.07 18.43 0.45
N VAL A 174 -8.82 17.16 0.85
CA VAL A 174 -8.81 16.75 2.27
C VAL A 174 -7.70 17.44 3.06
N LEU A 175 -6.49 17.50 2.50
CA LEU A 175 -5.32 18.11 3.15
C LEU A 175 -5.41 19.63 3.24
N GLY A 176 -6.07 20.27 2.28
CA GLY A 176 -6.21 21.73 2.20
C GLY A 176 -7.42 22.27 2.94
N GLY A 177 -8.44 21.46 3.23
CA GLY A 177 -9.68 21.91 3.85
C GLY A 177 -10.31 23.06 3.07
N ASP A 178 -10.40 24.25 3.68
CA ASP A 178 -10.98 25.45 3.06
C ASP A 178 -10.06 26.09 1.99
N ALA A 179 -8.79 25.73 1.93
CA ALA A 179 -7.80 26.26 0.99
C ALA A 179 -7.03 25.16 0.21
N PRO A 180 -7.73 24.29 -0.54
CA PRO A 180 -7.08 23.17 -1.23
C PRO A 180 -6.04 23.63 -2.28
N ALA A 181 -6.15 24.83 -2.83
CA ALA A 181 -5.17 25.36 -3.77
C ALA A 181 -3.79 25.63 -3.15
N ASP A 182 -3.69 25.68 -1.82
CA ASP A 182 -2.45 25.91 -1.09
C ASP A 182 -1.67 24.61 -0.80
N VAL A 183 -2.21 23.44 -1.14
CA VAL A 183 -1.53 22.15 -0.98
C VAL A 183 -0.64 21.89 -2.18
N PRO A 184 0.68 21.94 -2.02
CA PRO A 184 1.59 21.68 -3.12
C PRO A 184 1.53 20.20 -3.54
N VAL A 185 1.50 19.97 -4.85
CA VAL A 185 1.62 18.66 -5.47
C VAL A 185 2.96 18.59 -6.20
N VAL A 186 3.83 17.70 -5.74
CA VAL A 186 5.12 17.42 -6.37
C VAL A 186 5.00 16.12 -7.17
N SER A 187 5.44 16.11 -8.42
CA SER A 187 5.35 14.94 -9.28
C SER A 187 6.70 14.52 -9.81
N SER A 188 7.00 13.22 -9.72
CA SER A 188 8.15 12.60 -10.36
C SER A 188 7.64 11.72 -11.51
N ASP A 189 8.15 11.97 -12.71
CA ASP A 189 7.72 11.21 -13.91
C ASP A 189 8.17 9.74 -13.87
N GLY A 190 9.19 9.43 -13.07
CA GLY A 190 9.76 8.10 -12.97
C GLY A 190 10.49 7.69 -14.27
N ARG A 191 11.33 6.68 -14.16
CA ARG A 191 11.95 6.05 -15.32
C ARG A 191 11.35 4.65 -15.45
N MET A 192 10.32 4.50 -16.26
CA MET A 192 9.78 3.20 -16.61
C MET A 192 10.20 2.82 -18.02
N HIS A 193 10.66 1.60 -18.19
CA HIS A 193 10.91 1.04 -19.49
C HIS A 193 9.61 0.60 -20.16
N PRO A 194 9.56 0.55 -21.50
CA PRO A 194 8.38 0.07 -22.22
C PRO A 194 8.00 -1.35 -21.81
N VAL A 195 6.70 -1.59 -21.69
CA VAL A 195 6.13 -2.91 -21.43
C VAL A 195 5.21 -3.28 -22.60
N ASP A 196 5.53 -4.41 -23.26
CA ASP A 196 4.65 -4.99 -24.28
C ASP A 196 3.49 -5.72 -23.60
N VAL A 197 2.25 -5.22 -23.79
CA VAL A 197 1.05 -5.80 -23.16
C VAL A 197 0.35 -6.73 -24.14
N ARG A 198 0.38 -8.02 -23.83
CA ARG A 198 -0.24 -9.09 -24.62
C ARG A 198 -1.50 -9.62 -23.93
N PHE A 199 -2.60 -9.67 -24.67
CA PHE A 199 -3.87 -10.21 -24.19
C PHE A 199 -3.99 -11.68 -24.61
N VAL A 200 -4.14 -12.56 -23.62
CA VAL A 200 -4.26 -14.02 -23.77
C VAL A 200 -5.53 -14.47 -23.04
N PRO A 201 -6.72 -14.33 -23.67
CA PRO A 201 -7.97 -14.63 -23.01
C PRO A 201 -8.07 -16.12 -22.65
N ARG A 202 -8.44 -16.39 -21.40
CA ARG A 202 -8.74 -17.74 -20.94
C ARG A 202 -10.16 -18.16 -21.33
N SER A 203 -10.36 -19.45 -21.56
CA SER A 203 -11.70 -20.00 -21.68
C SER A 203 -12.44 -19.94 -20.32
N ARG A 204 -13.77 -19.71 -20.35
CA ARG A 204 -14.59 -19.67 -19.12
C ARG A 204 -14.62 -21.01 -18.37
N ASP A 205 -14.52 -22.11 -19.12
CA ASP A 205 -14.58 -23.47 -18.57
C ASP A 205 -13.19 -23.99 -18.15
N GLU A 206 -12.14 -23.23 -18.44
CA GLU A 206 -10.77 -23.61 -18.09
C GLU A 206 -10.45 -23.21 -16.65
N ARG A 207 -9.83 -24.13 -15.91
CA ARG A 207 -9.34 -23.84 -14.57
C ARG A 207 -8.22 -22.79 -14.62
N LEU A 208 -8.22 -21.86 -13.69
CA LEU A 208 -7.27 -20.76 -13.64
C LEU A 208 -5.82 -21.25 -13.66
N GLU A 209 -5.53 -22.28 -12.89
CA GLU A 209 -4.17 -22.88 -12.80
C GLU A 209 -3.66 -23.39 -14.16
N ASN A 210 -4.52 -23.92 -15.02
CA ASN A 210 -4.14 -24.38 -16.35
C ASN A 210 -3.77 -23.23 -17.27
N SER A 211 -4.62 -22.19 -17.32
CA SER A 211 -4.36 -20.97 -18.12
C SER A 211 -3.08 -20.26 -17.65
N VAL A 212 -2.87 -20.15 -16.35
CA VAL A 212 -1.66 -19.56 -15.78
C VAL A 212 -0.43 -20.38 -16.13
N THR A 213 -0.51 -21.70 -15.98
CA THR A 213 0.62 -22.63 -16.31
C THR A 213 0.98 -22.54 -17.79
N ALA A 214 0.00 -22.53 -18.68
CA ALA A 214 0.22 -22.37 -20.12
C ALA A 214 0.87 -21.02 -20.45
N ALA A 215 0.36 -19.93 -19.86
CA ALA A 215 0.89 -18.57 -20.11
C ALA A 215 2.33 -18.43 -19.58
N VAL A 216 2.63 -18.92 -18.37
CA VAL A 216 3.99 -18.89 -17.78
C VAL A 216 4.94 -19.70 -18.63
N THR A 217 4.53 -20.92 -19.07
CA THR A 217 5.38 -21.79 -19.91
C THR A 217 5.68 -21.14 -21.25
N ALA A 218 4.68 -20.54 -21.90
CA ALA A 218 4.88 -19.80 -23.15
C ALA A 218 5.79 -18.58 -22.95
N ALA A 219 5.53 -17.77 -21.91
CA ALA A 219 6.31 -16.59 -21.60
C ALA A 219 7.79 -16.93 -21.29
N MET A 220 8.06 -18.01 -20.57
CA MET A 220 9.43 -18.45 -20.30
C MET A 220 10.17 -18.98 -21.51
N ARG A 221 9.45 -19.43 -22.56
CA ARG A 221 10.05 -19.84 -23.83
C ARG A 221 10.33 -18.64 -24.74
N ASP A 222 9.43 -17.66 -24.76
CA ASP A 222 9.39 -16.58 -25.75
C ASP A 222 10.10 -15.30 -25.27
N ASP A 223 10.24 -15.11 -23.94
CA ASP A 223 10.80 -13.91 -23.35
C ASP A 223 11.81 -14.23 -22.23
N ASP A 224 12.73 -13.30 -21.94
CA ASP A 224 13.78 -13.43 -20.92
C ASP A 224 13.42 -12.75 -19.60
N GLY A 225 14.06 -13.21 -18.51
CA GLY A 225 13.93 -12.65 -17.16
C GLY A 225 13.05 -13.48 -16.24
N ASP A 226 12.92 -13.01 -14.99
CA ASP A 226 12.04 -13.61 -13.98
C ASP A 226 10.58 -13.30 -14.27
N VAL A 227 9.71 -14.23 -13.85
CA VAL A 227 8.26 -14.13 -14.05
C VAL A 227 7.58 -13.78 -12.71
N LEU A 228 6.76 -12.73 -12.71
CA LEU A 228 5.85 -12.40 -11.61
C LEU A 228 4.42 -12.68 -12.04
N VAL A 229 3.73 -13.53 -11.28
CA VAL A 229 2.34 -13.94 -11.56
C VAL A 229 1.42 -13.36 -10.52
N PHE A 230 0.39 -12.62 -10.93
CA PHE A 230 -0.63 -12.09 -10.03
C PHE A 230 -1.84 -13.02 -9.98
N LEU A 231 -2.17 -13.47 -8.76
CA LEU A 231 -3.25 -14.39 -8.43
C LEU A 231 -4.12 -13.85 -7.28
N PRO A 232 -5.42 -14.21 -7.22
CA PRO A 232 -6.32 -13.61 -6.23
C PRO A 232 -6.04 -14.07 -4.79
N GLY A 233 -5.43 -15.24 -4.57
CA GLY A 233 -5.23 -15.72 -3.20
C GLY A 233 -4.31 -16.93 -3.07
N VAL A 234 -4.04 -17.31 -1.81
CA VAL A 234 -3.11 -18.40 -1.46
C VAL A 234 -3.54 -19.75 -2.02
N GLY A 235 -4.84 -20.01 -2.10
CA GLY A 235 -5.36 -21.25 -2.67
C GLY A 235 -4.99 -21.40 -4.16
N GLU A 236 -5.16 -20.33 -4.94
CA GLU A 236 -4.77 -20.28 -6.34
C GLU A 236 -3.24 -20.33 -6.50
N ILE A 237 -2.50 -19.65 -5.63
CA ILE A 237 -1.03 -19.70 -5.59
C ILE A 237 -0.55 -21.14 -5.42
N ASN A 238 -1.11 -21.89 -4.46
CA ASN A 238 -0.70 -23.26 -4.20
C ASN A 238 -0.97 -24.18 -5.39
N ARG A 239 -2.18 -24.13 -5.98
CA ARG A 239 -2.52 -24.94 -7.16
C ARG A 239 -1.63 -24.62 -8.37
N CYS A 240 -1.41 -23.32 -8.63
CA CYS A 240 -0.50 -22.91 -9.70
C CYS A 240 0.95 -23.34 -9.43
N ALA A 241 1.42 -23.28 -8.18
CA ALA A 241 2.76 -23.71 -7.82
C ALA A 241 2.97 -25.22 -8.07
N GLU A 242 1.98 -26.06 -7.72
CA GLU A 242 2.01 -27.50 -8.00
C GLU A 242 2.03 -27.77 -9.50
N SER A 243 1.15 -27.15 -10.26
CA SER A 243 1.07 -27.32 -11.72
C SER A 243 2.36 -26.87 -12.42
N LEU A 244 2.94 -25.74 -12.03
CA LEU A 244 4.16 -25.21 -12.63
C LEU A 244 5.38 -26.07 -12.30
N ARG A 245 5.53 -26.56 -11.06
CA ARG A 245 6.63 -27.47 -10.68
C ARG A 245 6.63 -28.78 -11.47
N ALA A 246 5.46 -29.22 -11.92
CA ALA A 246 5.33 -30.43 -12.73
C ALA A 246 5.79 -30.28 -14.18
N VAL A 247 5.77 -29.03 -14.73
CA VAL A 247 6.01 -28.78 -16.17
C VAL A 247 7.26 -27.95 -16.47
N LEU A 248 7.72 -27.14 -15.49
CA LEU A 248 8.90 -26.30 -15.71
C LEU A 248 10.20 -27.10 -15.67
N PRO A 249 11.24 -26.67 -16.42
CA PRO A 249 12.54 -27.36 -16.41
C PRO A 249 13.17 -27.42 -15.02
N PRO A 250 13.95 -28.46 -14.72
CA PRO A 250 14.77 -28.51 -13.51
C PRO A 250 15.69 -27.28 -13.46
N GLY A 251 15.68 -26.55 -12.35
CA GLY A 251 16.49 -25.33 -12.18
C GLY A 251 15.65 -24.05 -12.19
N VAL A 252 14.40 -24.07 -12.67
CA VAL A 252 13.47 -22.96 -12.48
C VAL A 252 12.82 -23.06 -11.11
N ARG A 253 13.07 -22.07 -10.26
CA ARG A 253 12.48 -22.03 -8.91
C ARG A 253 11.10 -21.40 -8.93
N VAL A 254 10.13 -22.00 -8.25
CA VAL A 254 8.77 -21.46 -8.08
C VAL A 254 8.60 -21.02 -6.64
N HIS A 255 8.51 -19.70 -6.43
CA HIS A 255 8.32 -19.07 -5.12
C HIS A 255 6.86 -18.60 -4.95
N ARG A 256 6.40 -18.62 -3.71
CA ARG A 256 5.08 -18.12 -3.32
C ARG A 256 5.26 -16.84 -2.51
N LEU A 257 4.45 -15.81 -2.79
CA LEU A 257 4.51 -14.52 -2.12
C LEU A 257 3.10 -14.05 -1.74
N ALA A 258 2.77 -14.14 -0.47
CA ALA A 258 1.51 -13.65 0.07
C ALA A 258 1.67 -13.27 1.56
N GLY A 259 0.89 -12.32 2.05
CA GLY A 259 0.98 -11.83 3.42
C GLY A 259 0.67 -12.87 4.52
N ALA A 260 0.00 -13.98 4.17
CA ALA A 260 -0.33 -15.07 5.09
C ALA A 260 0.74 -16.19 5.12
N LEU A 261 1.78 -16.13 4.27
CA LEU A 261 2.85 -17.12 4.24
C LEU A 261 3.91 -16.83 5.30
N PRO A 262 4.72 -17.83 5.70
CA PRO A 262 5.84 -17.64 6.60
C PRO A 262 6.86 -16.63 6.09
N PHE A 263 7.55 -15.94 7.01
CA PHE A 263 8.49 -14.88 6.65
C PHE A 263 9.68 -15.35 5.83
N ASP A 264 10.19 -16.55 6.09
CA ASP A 264 11.28 -17.16 5.34
C ASP A 264 10.90 -17.44 3.87
N GLU A 265 9.66 -17.87 3.60
CA GLU A 265 9.15 -18.01 2.24
C GLU A 265 9.00 -16.66 1.54
N GLN A 266 8.52 -15.65 2.26
CA GLN A 266 8.39 -14.28 1.73
C GLN A 266 9.77 -13.70 1.41
N ASP A 267 10.75 -13.84 2.31
CA ASP A 267 12.11 -13.34 2.13
C ASP A 267 12.80 -14.08 0.94
N ALA A 268 12.60 -15.41 0.81
CA ALA A 268 13.09 -16.17 -0.34
C ALA A 268 12.49 -15.75 -1.68
N ALA A 269 11.20 -15.34 -1.69
CA ALA A 269 10.53 -14.84 -2.89
C ALA A 269 11.01 -13.43 -3.30
N LEU A 270 11.46 -12.62 -2.35
CA LEU A 270 11.97 -11.28 -2.58
C LEU A 270 13.47 -11.23 -2.88
N ALA A 271 14.23 -12.24 -2.44
CA ALA A 271 15.68 -12.32 -2.71
C ALA A 271 15.94 -12.34 -4.23
N PRO A 272 17.01 -11.68 -4.72
CA PRO A 272 17.36 -11.73 -6.13
C PRO A 272 17.69 -13.17 -6.58
N SER A 273 17.49 -13.47 -7.88
CA SER A 273 17.88 -14.74 -8.48
C SER A 273 19.39 -14.89 -8.52
N GLU A 274 19.88 -16.12 -8.37
CA GLU A 274 21.29 -16.42 -8.62
C GLU A 274 21.62 -16.17 -10.10
N PRO A 275 22.83 -15.66 -10.43
CA PRO A 275 23.22 -15.41 -11.81
C PRO A 275 23.02 -16.66 -12.69
N GLY A 276 22.39 -16.49 -13.85
CA GLY A 276 22.12 -17.58 -14.80
C GLY A 276 20.93 -18.47 -14.43
N THR A 277 20.20 -18.19 -13.35
CA THR A 277 18.96 -18.89 -12.99
C THR A 277 17.74 -18.01 -13.28
N ARG A 278 16.60 -18.67 -13.49
CA ARG A 278 15.29 -17.99 -13.65
C ARG A 278 14.32 -18.50 -12.60
N ARG A 279 13.42 -17.64 -12.19
CA ARG A 279 12.37 -18.00 -11.23
C ARG A 279 10.99 -17.51 -11.64
N VAL A 280 10.00 -18.14 -11.04
CA VAL A 280 8.58 -17.71 -11.11
C VAL A 280 8.15 -17.37 -9.70
N VAL A 281 7.68 -16.14 -9.50
CA VAL A 281 7.10 -15.67 -8.23
C VAL A 281 5.59 -15.58 -8.37
N LEU A 282 4.86 -16.40 -7.64
CA LEU A 282 3.39 -16.38 -7.60
C LEU A 282 2.95 -15.49 -6.43
N SER A 283 2.28 -14.40 -6.74
CA SER A 283 1.95 -13.37 -5.74
C SER A 283 0.47 -13.04 -5.73
N THR A 284 -0.02 -12.60 -4.59
CA THR A 284 -1.25 -11.81 -4.51
C THR A 284 -0.95 -10.36 -4.94
N ASP A 285 -1.92 -9.46 -4.78
CA ASP A 285 -1.76 -8.01 -4.95
C ASP A 285 -0.66 -7.37 -4.06
N ILE A 286 -0.06 -8.13 -3.14
CA ILE A 286 1.02 -7.64 -2.26
C ILE A 286 2.26 -7.17 -3.05
N ALA A 287 2.51 -7.73 -4.24
CA ALA A 287 3.57 -7.30 -5.14
C ALA A 287 3.11 -6.23 -6.15
N GLU A 288 1.90 -5.67 -6.00
CA GLU A 288 1.36 -4.68 -6.95
C GLU A 288 1.94 -3.28 -6.73
N SER A 289 2.14 -2.84 -5.49
CA SER A 289 2.56 -1.47 -5.15
C SER A 289 3.91 -1.39 -4.44
N SER A 290 3.95 -1.65 -3.17
CA SER A 290 5.05 -1.28 -2.26
C SER A 290 6.27 -2.21 -2.27
N LEU A 291 6.18 -3.42 -2.83
CA LEU A 291 7.28 -4.38 -2.84
C LEU A 291 8.06 -4.37 -4.15
N THR A 292 9.37 -4.54 -4.07
CA THR A 292 10.22 -4.78 -5.23
C THR A 292 10.60 -6.24 -5.30
N VAL A 293 10.29 -6.88 -6.42
CA VAL A 293 10.79 -8.20 -6.79
C VAL A 293 11.82 -7.97 -7.89
N ASP A 294 13.09 -8.11 -7.55
CA ASP A 294 14.18 -7.83 -8.49
C ASP A 294 14.23 -8.87 -9.61
N GLY A 295 14.70 -8.48 -10.79
CA GLY A 295 14.87 -9.36 -11.95
C GLY A 295 13.60 -9.65 -12.76
N VAL A 296 12.43 -9.14 -12.33
CA VAL A 296 11.16 -9.33 -13.04
C VAL A 296 11.16 -8.54 -14.35
N ARG A 297 11.01 -9.26 -15.46
CA ARG A 297 10.78 -8.71 -16.81
C ARG A 297 9.51 -9.23 -17.45
N ILE A 298 8.91 -10.25 -16.86
CA ILE A 298 7.67 -10.87 -17.34
C ILE A 298 6.62 -10.79 -16.24
N VAL A 299 5.46 -10.28 -16.57
CA VAL A 299 4.27 -10.31 -15.71
C VAL A 299 3.19 -11.18 -16.34
N VAL A 300 2.59 -12.05 -15.55
CA VAL A 300 1.37 -12.79 -15.91
C VAL A 300 0.27 -12.38 -14.95
N ASP A 301 -0.77 -11.71 -15.43
CA ASP A 301 -1.86 -11.23 -14.60
C ASP A 301 -3.15 -12.02 -14.86
N ALA A 302 -3.65 -12.69 -13.84
CA ALA A 302 -4.93 -13.40 -13.88
C ALA A 302 -6.14 -12.47 -14.00
N GLY A 303 -5.96 -11.16 -13.80
CA GLY A 303 -7.01 -10.14 -13.87
C GLY A 303 -8.03 -10.19 -12.75
N LEU A 304 -7.65 -10.80 -11.62
CA LEU A 304 -8.50 -11.00 -10.45
C LEU A 304 -7.89 -10.34 -9.21
N ALA A 305 -8.76 -9.94 -8.29
CA ALA A 305 -8.40 -9.43 -6.97
C ALA A 305 -9.33 -9.99 -5.90
N ARG A 306 -8.87 -10.06 -4.64
CA ARG A 306 -9.73 -10.31 -3.48
C ARG A 306 -9.95 -9.02 -2.72
N VAL A 307 -11.20 -8.71 -2.49
CA VAL A 307 -11.61 -7.51 -1.77
C VAL A 307 -12.59 -7.86 -0.65
N PRO A 308 -12.53 -7.15 0.49
CA PRO A 308 -13.56 -7.26 1.50
C PRO A 308 -14.86 -6.64 0.98
N ARG A 309 -15.99 -7.28 1.24
CA ARG A 309 -17.30 -6.80 0.85
C ARG A 309 -18.35 -7.17 1.89
N LEU A 310 -19.18 -6.21 2.25
CA LEU A 310 -20.31 -6.46 3.15
C LEU A 310 -21.38 -7.31 2.45
N ASP A 311 -21.68 -8.48 3.01
CA ASP A 311 -22.91 -9.20 2.66
C ASP A 311 -24.08 -8.62 3.46
N VAL A 312 -24.95 -7.88 2.79
CA VAL A 312 -26.11 -7.21 3.41
C VAL A 312 -27.12 -8.20 4.04
N ARG A 313 -27.08 -9.50 3.66
CA ARG A 313 -27.99 -10.49 4.25
C ARG A 313 -27.52 -10.97 5.61
N THR A 314 -26.19 -11.12 5.76
CA THR A 314 -25.60 -11.64 6.99
C THR A 314 -25.08 -10.52 7.90
N GLY A 315 -24.86 -9.31 7.35
CA GLY A 315 -24.20 -8.20 8.05
C GLY A 315 -22.70 -8.43 8.26
N LEU A 316 -22.10 -9.45 7.63
CA LEU A 316 -20.69 -9.79 7.78
C LEU A 316 -19.88 -9.34 6.55
N THR A 317 -18.65 -8.96 6.79
CA THR A 317 -17.69 -8.71 5.69
C THR A 317 -17.10 -10.04 5.23
N GLU A 318 -17.27 -10.33 3.94
CA GLU A 318 -16.70 -11.50 3.27
C GLU A 318 -15.60 -11.09 2.32
N ILE A 319 -14.62 -11.96 2.10
CA ILE A 319 -13.60 -11.76 1.08
C ILE A 319 -14.10 -12.36 -0.24
N VAL A 320 -14.41 -11.52 -1.20
CA VAL A 320 -14.90 -11.93 -2.52
C VAL A 320 -13.85 -11.75 -3.60
N THR A 321 -13.85 -12.62 -4.61
CA THR A 321 -13.02 -12.50 -5.78
C THR A 321 -13.76 -11.66 -6.82
N VAL A 322 -13.10 -10.59 -7.27
CA VAL A 322 -13.61 -9.66 -8.30
C VAL A 322 -12.60 -9.50 -9.44
N THR A 323 -13.01 -8.92 -10.54
CA THR A 323 -12.08 -8.46 -11.58
C THR A 323 -11.27 -7.28 -11.05
N SER A 324 -9.94 -7.29 -11.28
CA SER A 324 -9.08 -6.16 -10.94
C SER A 324 -9.46 -4.92 -11.75
N SER A 325 -9.22 -3.73 -11.19
CA SER A 325 -9.42 -2.47 -11.93
C SER A 325 -8.37 -2.29 -13.04
N ARG A 326 -8.60 -1.33 -13.95
CA ARG A 326 -7.59 -0.96 -14.96
C ARG A 326 -6.33 -0.41 -14.30
N ALA A 327 -6.46 0.46 -13.31
CA ALA A 327 -5.33 1.00 -12.57
C ALA A 327 -4.46 -0.10 -11.95
N SER A 328 -5.09 -1.12 -11.31
CA SER A 328 -4.38 -2.28 -10.77
C SER A 328 -3.69 -3.08 -11.88
N ALA A 329 -4.38 -3.36 -12.99
CA ALA A 329 -3.78 -4.07 -14.13
C ALA A 329 -2.58 -3.33 -14.73
N ASP A 330 -2.63 -2.00 -14.80
CA ASP A 330 -1.53 -1.16 -15.29
C ASP A 330 -0.35 -1.14 -14.31
N GLN A 331 -0.61 -1.03 -13.01
CA GLN A 331 0.43 -1.12 -11.98
C GLN A 331 1.13 -2.48 -11.99
N ARG A 332 0.37 -3.58 -12.12
CA ARG A 332 0.92 -4.94 -12.25
C ARG A 332 1.78 -5.08 -13.49
N SER A 333 1.28 -4.64 -14.64
CA SER A 333 2.05 -4.64 -15.89
C SER A 333 3.34 -3.84 -15.78
N GLY A 334 3.31 -2.68 -15.12
CA GLY A 334 4.48 -1.83 -14.85
C GLY A 334 5.60 -2.51 -14.08
N ARG A 335 5.31 -3.62 -13.37
CA ARG A 335 6.36 -4.40 -12.69
C ARG A 335 7.37 -5.01 -13.65
N ALA A 336 6.96 -5.31 -14.89
CA ALA A 336 7.86 -5.83 -15.92
C ALA A 336 8.85 -4.80 -16.47
N GLY A 337 8.52 -3.50 -16.38
CA GLY A 337 9.31 -2.40 -16.95
C GLY A 337 10.16 -1.60 -15.94
N ARG A 338 10.54 -2.18 -14.80
CA ARG A 338 11.26 -1.44 -13.75
C ARG A 338 12.73 -1.18 -14.07
N THR A 339 13.44 -2.18 -14.54
CA THR A 339 14.89 -2.13 -14.77
C THR A 339 15.25 -2.17 -16.25
N GLU A 340 14.42 -2.83 -17.05
CA GLU A 340 14.62 -3.04 -18.50
C GLU A 340 13.24 -3.14 -19.17
N PRO A 341 13.17 -3.10 -20.52
CA PRO A 341 11.94 -3.40 -21.25
C PRO A 341 11.40 -4.78 -20.89
N GLY A 342 10.09 -4.90 -20.73
CA GLY A 342 9.45 -6.13 -20.29
C GLY A 342 8.17 -6.46 -21.03
N VAL A 343 7.52 -7.56 -20.63
CA VAL A 343 6.30 -8.06 -21.23
C VAL A 343 5.26 -8.37 -20.14
N ALA A 344 4.00 -8.03 -20.41
CA ALA A 344 2.89 -8.35 -19.54
C ALA A 344 1.81 -9.16 -20.27
N TYR A 345 1.55 -10.35 -19.78
CA TYR A 345 0.50 -11.24 -20.27
C TYR A 345 -0.76 -11.04 -19.43
N ARG A 346 -1.81 -10.47 -20.03
CA ARG A 346 -3.13 -10.29 -19.41
C ARG A 346 -4.03 -11.45 -19.81
N LEU A 347 -4.46 -12.25 -18.82
CA LEU A 347 -5.26 -13.46 -19.07
C LEU A 347 -6.76 -13.15 -19.32
N TRP A 348 -7.03 -12.11 -20.07
CA TRP A 348 -8.37 -11.68 -20.50
C TRP A 348 -8.32 -11.01 -21.86
N SER A 349 -9.47 -10.77 -22.48
CA SER A 349 -9.59 -10.14 -23.79
C SER A 349 -9.50 -8.59 -23.69
N ARG A 350 -9.18 -7.94 -24.83
CA ARG A 350 -9.26 -6.47 -24.94
C ARG A 350 -10.66 -5.93 -24.68
N MET A 351 -11.71 -6.70 -25.01
CA MET A 351 -13.10 -6.34 -24.76
C MET A 351 -13.38 -6.33 -23.24
N GLU A 352 -12.96 -7.37 -22.52
CA GLU A 352 -13.08 -7.42 -21.06
C GLU A 352 -12.25 -6.31 -20.38
N ASP A 353 -11.08 -5.97 -20.93
CA ASP A 353 -10.27 -4.86 -20.43
C ASP A 353 -11.00 -3.53 -20.50
N ALA A 354 -11.69 -3.26 -21.60
CA ALA A 354 -12.47 -2.03 -21.79
C ALA A 354 -13.64 -1.90 -20.80
N THR A 355 -14.18 -3.02 -20.30
CA THR A 355 -15.30 -3.04 -19.33
C THR A 355 -14.87 -2.99 -17.88
N ARG A 356 -13.57 -3.07 -17.57
CA ARG A 356 -13.04 -2.98 -16.20
C ARG A 356 -13.28 -1.60 -15.61
N LEU A 357 -13.56 -1.55 -14.31
CA LEU A 357 -13.63 -0.30 -13.58
C LEU A 357 -12.28 0.44 -13.67
N PRO A 358 -12.26 1.76 -13.83
CA PRO A 358 -11.01 2.52 -13.77
C PRO A 358 -10.23 2.29 -12.48
N HIS A 359 -10.91 2.37 -11.33
CA HIS A 359 -10.41 2.10 -9.97
C HIS A 359 -11.41 1.26 -9.21
N LEU A 360 -10.95 0.51 -8.21
CA LEU A 360 -11.86 -0.12 -7.25
C LEU A 360 -12.49 0.97 -6.36
N PRO A 361 -13.75 0.78 -5.91
CA PRO A 361 -14.36 1.66 -4.92
C PRO A 361 -13.54 1.71 -3.63
N ALA A 362 -13.55 2.86 -2.94
CA ALA A 362 -12.92 2.97 -1.64
C ALA A 362 -13.48 1.95 -0.65
N GLU A 363 -12.61 1.31 0.13
CA GLU A 363 -12.98 0.22 1.04
C GLU A 363 -14.09 0.64 2.01
N ILE A 364 -14.04 1.87 2.52
CA ILE A 364 -15.03 2.42 3.45
C ILE A 364 -16.48 2.38 2.93
N THR A 365 -16.65 2.30 1.60
CA THR A 365 -17.97 2.19 0.95
C THR A 365 -18.44 0.75 0.76
N GLN A 366 -17.61 -0.24 1.07
CA GLN A 366 -17.82 -1.64 0.73
C GLN A 366 -17.89 -2.58 1.93
N VAL A 367 -17.35 -2.17 3.08
CA VAL A 367 -17.18 -3.02 4.26
C VAL A 367 -18.21 -2.71 5.35
N ASP A 368 -18.29 -3.59 6.35
CA ASP A 368 -18.98 -3.30 7.61
C ASP A 368 -18.32 -2.12 8.33
N LEU A 369 -19.14 -1.20 8.82
CA LEU A 369 -18.68 0.02 9.47
C LEU A 369 -18.66 -0.05 11.02
N CYS A 370 -18.89 -1.19 11.65
CA CYS A 370 -18.87 -1.29 13.12
C CYS A 370 -17.49 -0.90 13.69
N GLY A 371 -16.40 -1.40 13.12
CA GLY A 371 -15.06 -0.99 13.54
C GLY A 371 -14.81 0.51 13.34
N PRO A 372 -14.94 1.04 12.12
CA PRO A 372 -14.83 2.46 11.85
C PRO A 372 -15.71 3.37 12.72
N ALA A 373 -16.98 3.00 12.92
CA ALA A 373 -17.91 3.77 13.76
C ALA A 373 -17.47 3.80 15.23
N LEU A 374 -16.95 2.68 15.76
CA LEU A 374 -16.43 2.62 17.12
C LEU A 374 -15.15 3.46 17.27
N GLU A 375 -14.24 3.43 16.30
CA GLU A 375 -13.03 4.26 16.31
C GLU A 375 -13.37 5.75 16.24
N ILE A 376 -14.33 6.15 15.42
CA ILE A 376 -14.82 7.55 15.34
C ILE A 376 -15.49 7.95 16.65
N ALA A 377 -16.31 7.09 17.23
CA ALA A 377 -16.92 7.36 18.53
C ALA A 377 -15.89 7.49 19.65
N ALA A 378 -14.82 6.69 19.62
CA ALA A 378 -13.71 6.77 20.57
C ALA A 378 -12.86 8.04 20.36
N TRP A 379 -12.76 8.53 19.13
CA TRP A 379 -12.09 9.78 18.82
C TRP A 379 -12.85 10.99 19.37
N GLY A 380 -14.17 10.97 19.30
CA GLY A 380 -15.07 11.96 19.92
C GLY A 380 -15.52 13.11 19.01
N THR A 381 -14.92 13.29 17.85
CA THR A 381 -15.39 14.25 16.83
C THR A 381 -16.46 13.59 15.96
N PRO A 382 -17.62 14.24 15.73
CA PRO A 382 -18.66 13.72 14.86
C PRO A 382 -18.14 13.41 13.46
N HIS A 383 -18.56 12.30 12.87
CA HIS A 383 -18.05 11.84 11.57
C HIS A 383 -18.19 12.86 10.43
N HIS A 384 -19.21 13.72 10.47
CA HIS A 384 -19.45 14.75 9.44
C HIS A 384 -18.53 15.97 9.57
N GLU A 385 -17.81 16.10 10.69
CA GLU A 385 -16.79 17.13 10.92
C GLU A 385 -15.37 16.62 10.59
N LEU A 386 -15.21 15.31 10.39
CA LEU A 386 -13.94 14.71 10.01
C LEU A 386 -13.68 14.86 8.51
N SER A 387 -12.47 15.25 8.15
CA SER A 387 -12.02 15.37 6.75
C SER A 387 -11.70 13.99 6.16
N LEU A 388 -12.74 13.18 5.92
CA LEU A 388 -12.60 11.88 5.28
C LEU A 388 -12.48 12.03 3.76
N PRO A 389 -11.60 11.24 3.08
CA PRO A 389 -11.51 11.25 1.62
C PRO A 389 -12.80 10.84 0.89
N ASP A 390 -13.58 9.91 1.46
CA ASP A 390 -14.94 9.59 1.04
C ASP A 390 -15.91 9.67 2.22
N PRO A 391 -17.14 10.14 2.00
CA PRO A 391 -18.17 10.16 3.03
C PRO A 391 -18.58 8.74 3.42
N LEU A 392 -18.85 8.53 4.71
CA LEU A 392 -19.41 7.28 5.20
C LEU A 392 -20.81 7.05 4.62
N PRO A 393 -21.11 5.84 4.08
CA PRO A 393 -22.44 5.50 3.62
C PRO A 393 -23.45 5.57 4.78
N ARG A 394 -24.38 6.51 4.72
CA ARG A 394 -25.30 6.84 5.83
C ARG A 394 -26.01 5.62 6.41
N ARG A 395 -26.61 4.78 5.55
CA ARG A 395 -27.36 3.59 6.01
C ARG A 395 -26.44 2.54 6.67
N ALA A 396 -25.25 2.36 6.15
CA ALA A 396 -24.29 1.44 6.73
C ALA A 396 -23.80 1.92 8.10
N LEU A 397 -23.58 3.24 8.25
CA LEU A 397 -23.19 3.84 9.51
C LEU A 397 -24.32 3.77 10.56
N GLU A 398 -25.56 4.04 10.19
CA GLU A 398 -26.73 3.89 11.06
C GLU A 398 -26.85 2.45 11.56
N SER A 399 -26.79 1.47 10.66
CA SER A 399 -26.83 0.03 11.00
C SER A 399 -25.67 -0.38 11.91
N ALA A 400 -24.47 0.07 11.64
CA ALA A 400 -23.28 -0.18 12.47
C ALA A 400 -23.46 0.39 13.87
N THR A 401 -23.94 1.63 13.98
CA THR A 401 -24.19 2.29 15.27
C THR A 401 -25.23 1.56 16.10
N ASP A 402 -26.31 1.11 15.46
CA ASP A 402 -27.37 0.32 16.15
C ASP A 402 -26.83 -1.04 16.62
N THR A 403 -26.00 -1.70 15.79
CA THR A 403 -25.30 -2.94 16.18
C THR A 403 -24.40 -2.73 17.39
N LEU A 404 -23.59 -1.67 17.38
CA LEU A 404 -22.67 -1.33 18.49
C LEU A 404 -23.43 -1.03 19.79
N ARG A 405 -24.59 -0.36 19.70
CA ARG A 405 -25.47 -0.15 20.87
C ARG A 405 -26.05 -1.46 21.39
N MET A 406 -26.52 -2.33 20.51
CA MET A 406 -27.04 -3.66 20.84
C MET A 406 -26.00 -4.52 21.57
N LEU A 407 -24.74 -4.42 21.15
CA LEU A 407 -23.58 -5.10 21.75
C LEU A 407 -23.06 -4.40 23.03
N HIS A 408 -23.69 -3.31 23.47
CA HIS A 408 -23.25 -2.48 24.61
C HIS A 408 -21.83 -1.93 24.45
N LEU A 409 -21.35 -1.74 23.22
CA LEU A 409 -20.07 -1.10 22.90
C LEU A 409 -20.22 0.42 22.83
N LEU A 410 -21.40 0.92 22.48
CA LEU A 410 -21.79 2.33 22.58
C LEU A 410 -22.96 2.48 23.56
N ASP A 411 -22.97 3.60 24.29
CA ASP A 411 -24.11 4.02 25.10
C ASP A 411 -25.22 4.70 24.25
N ALA A 412 -26.28 5.18 24.91
CA ALA A 412 -27.40 5.86 24.25
C ALA A 412 -26.97 7.15 23.53
N ASP A 413 -25.95 7.83 24.07
CA ASP A 413 -25.39 9.07 23.51
C ASP A 413 -24.37 8.81 22.38
N GLY A 414 -24.10 7.52 22.05
CA GLY A 414 -23.13 7.12 21.02
C GLY A 414 -21.68 7.17 21.49
N ARG A 415 -21.42 7.23 22.79
CA ARG A 415 -20.06 7.21 23.36
C ARG A 415 -19.62 5.78 23.64
N PRO A 416 -18.33 5.45 23.49
CA PRO A 416 -17.82 4.13 23.82
C PRO A 416 -17.99 3.82 25.32
N THR A 417 -18.56 2.68 25.61
CA THR A 417 -18.63 2.12 26.97
C THR A 417 -17.25 1.60 27.42
N GLN A 418 -17.13 1.12 28.66
CA GLN A 418 -15.92 0.45 29.11
C GLN A 418 -15.58 -0.80 28.24
N GLN A 419 -16.59 -1.50 27.74
CA GLN A 419 -16.42 -2.66 26.85
C GLN A 419 -16.06 -2.23 25.42
N GLY A 420 -16.47 -1.04 24.98
CA GLY A 420 -16.19 -0.49 23.65
C GLY A 420 -14.81 0.17 23.51
N ARG A 421 -14.11 0.38 24.63
CA ARG A 421 -12.73 0.91 24.68
C ARG A 421 -11.73 -0.24 24.70
#